data_29eb10902935f70f4b6e2c6ab3cfc3da
#
_entry.id   29eb10902935f70f4b6e2c6ab3cfc3da
#
_cell.length_a   1.000
_cell.length_b   1.000
_cell.length_c   1.000
_cell.angle_alpha   90.00
_cell.angle_beta   90.00
_cell.angle_gamma   90.00
#
_symmetry.space_group_name_H-M   'P 1'
#
loop_
_entity.id
_entity.type
_entity.pdbx_description
1 polymer ?
#
loop_
_entity_poly.entity_id
_entity_poly.type
_entity_poly.pdbx_seq_one_letter_code
_entity_poly.pdbx_strand_id
1 'polypeptide(L)'
;KQGGTWENDITEIGYKYQMTDITAAIGLASLEELNEIFQKRRCLYQIYQSCLEEFGDLLLEKSDSGSDFTPWLVTLNTKGKRLALMNHLREKNIESAPVHYRNDQYTIFQDYAQRSFPNMDKIEDHYLVLPLHTKLKPEHVERICDEVKKALR
;
A
#
# COMPACT_ATOMS: atom_id res chain seq x y z
N LYS A 1 -27.94 -18.15 -0.76
CA LYS A 1 -28.97 -18.82 -1.54
C LYS A 1 -28.75 -18.49 -3.01
N GLN A 2 -28.05 -19.34 -3.73
CA GLN A 2 -27.83 -19.18 -5.17
C GLN A 2 -28.97 -19.85 -5.91
N GLY A 3 -29.83 -19.02 -6.52
CA GLY A 3 -30.79 -19.51 -7.52
C GLY A 3 -31.75 -20.64 -7.10
N GLY A 4 -31.75 -20.97 -5.82
CA GLY A 4 -32.65 -21.98 -5.29
C GLY A 4 -34.07 -21.44 -5.19
N THR A 5 -35.03 -22.29 -5.40
CA THR A 5 -36.45 -21.99 -5.12
C THR A 5 -36.58 -21.69 -3.62
N TRP A 6 -37.59 -20.91 -3.24
CA TRP A 6 -37.91 -20.58 -1.85
C TRP A 6 -38.24 -21.83 -0.98
N GLU A 7 -38.42 -22.97 -1.63
CA GLU A 7 -38.72 -24.27 -1.02
C GLU A 7 -37.48 -25.03 -0.51
N ASN A 8 -36.26 -24.59 -0.84
CA ASN A 8 -35.04 -25.25 -0.42
C ASN A 8 -34.74 -24.94 1.05
N ASP A 9 -34.50 -25.96 1.82
CA ASP A 9 -34.02 -25.85 3.20
C ASP A 9 -32.58 -25.29 3.23
N ILE A 10 -32.23 -24.58 4.31
CA ILE A 10 -30.90 -24.06 4.57
C ILE A 10 -30.29 -24.88 5.70
N THR A 11 -29.42 -25.81 5.37
CA THR A 11 -28.83 -26.77 6.29
C THR A 11 -27.47 -26.31 6.86
N GLU A 12 -26.83 -25.31 6.27
CA GLU A 12 -25.51 -24.84 6.67
C GLU A 12 -25.38 -23.31 6.56
N ILE A 13 -24.51 -22.73 7.41
CA ILE A 13 -24.14 -21.34 7.32
C ILE A 13 -23.14 -21.17 6.17
N GLY A 14 -23.44 -20.27 5.25
CA GLY A 14 -22.57 -19.97 4.10
C GLY A 14 -22.41 -18.48 3.87
N TYR A 15 -21.48 -18.14 3.01
CA TYR A 15 -21.20 -16.77 2.60
C TYR A 15 -21.69 -16.52 1.17
N LYS A 16 -21.99 -15.26 0.87
CA LYS A 16 -22.35 -14.84 -0.49
C LYS A 16 -21.09 -14.31 -1.19
N TYR A 17 -20.43 -15.17 -1.94
CA TYR A 17 -19.25 -14.80 -2.76
C TYR A 17 -19.57 -14.57 -4.25
N GLN A 18 -20.84 -14.60 -4.59
CA GLN A 18 -21.28 -14.39 -5.97
C GLN A 18 -21.02 -12.92 -6.38
N MET A 19 -20.28 -12.75 -7.46
CA MET A 19 -20.11 -11.45 -8.12
C MET A 19 -21.46 -10.98 -8.69
N THR A 20 -21.80 -9.72 -8.47
CA THR A 20 -22.98 -9.11 -9.07
C THR A 20 -22.62 -8.53 -10.45
N ASP A 21 -23.61 -8.35 -11.32
CA ASP A 21 -23.40 -7.74 -12.65
C ASP A 21 -22.83 -6.33 -12.54
N ILE A 22 -23.21 -5.57 -11.53
CA ILE A 22 -22.65 -4.23 -11.27
C ILE A 22 -21.15 -4.33 -10.95
N THR A 23 -20.77 -5.24 -10.05
CA THR A 23 -19.35 -5.46 -9.72
C THR A 23 -18.56 -5.93 -10.92
N ALA A 24 -19.14 -6.82 -11.74
CA ALA A 24 -18.51 -7.32 -12.97
C ALA A 24 -18.33 -6.19 -13.99
N ALA A 25 -19.33 -5.33 -14.19
CA ALA A 25 -19.24 -4.20 -15.13
C ALA A 25 -18.14 -3.20 -14.71
N ILE A 26 -18.02 -2.87 -13.41
CA ILE A 26 -16.94 -2.03 -12.90
C ILE A 26 -15.58 -2.70 -13.10
N GLY A 27 -15.51 -4.01 -12.88
CA GLY A 27 -14.28 -4.79 -13.11
C GLY A 27 -13.85 -4.77 -14.57
N LEU A 28 -14.78 -4.99 -15.50
CA LEU A 28 -14.50 -4.94 -16.94
C LEU A 28 -14.01 -3.57 -17.39
N ALA A 29 -14.67 -2.49 -16.97
CA ALA A 29 -14.22 -1.13 -17.26
C ALA A 29 -12.80 -0.86 -16.71
N SER A 30 -12.49 -1.34 -15.52
CA SER A 30 -11.15 -1.19 -14.94
C SER A 30 -10.08 -1.99 -15.70
N LEU A 31 -10.45 -3.14 -16.29
CA LEU A 31 -9.54 -3.94 -17.10
C LEU A 31 -9.19 -3.26 -18.44
N GLU A 32 -10.10 -2.48 -19.02
CA GLU A 32 -9.84 -1.72 -20.24
C GLU A 32 -8.71 -0.69 -20.05
N GLU A 33 -8.61 -0.09 -18.86
CA GLU A 33 -7.59 0.90 -18.50
C GLU A 33 -6.34 0.30 -17.82
N LEU A 34 -6.32 -1.00 -17.58
CA LEU A 34 -5.33 -1.65 -16.69
C LEU A 34 -3.89 -1.37 -17.11
N ASN A 35 -3.57 -1.48 -18.39
CA ASN A 35 -2.22 -1.27 -18.91
C ASN A 35 -1.75 0.18 -18.68
N GLU A 36 -2.61 1.16 -18.91
CA GLU A 36 -2.30 2.58 -18.69
C GLU A 36 -2.06 2.85 -17.20
N ILE A 37 -2.92 2.31 -16.33
CA ILE A 37 -2.79 2.40 -14.88
C ILE A 37 -1.44 1.84 -14.42
N PHE A 38 -1.06 0.66 -14.90
CA PHE A 38 0.19 0.02 -14.54
C PHE A 38 1.41 0.81 -15.01
N GLN A 39 1.41 1.26 -16.26
CA GLN A 39 2.49 2.08 -16.80
C GLN A 39 2.67 3.37 -15.99
N LYS A 40 1.57 4.07 -15.72
CA LYS A 40 1.61 5.31 -14.96
C LYS A 40 2.15 5.11 -13.54
N ARG A 41 1.71 4.04 -12.85
CA ARG A 41 2.23 3.72 -11.50
C ARG A 41 3.72 3.39 -11.55
N ARG A 42 4.17 2.61 -12.53
CA ARG A 42 5.60 2.29 -12.72
C ARG A 42 6.43 3.53 -12.99
N CYS A 43 5.99 4.42 -13.87
CA CYS A 43 6.68 5.68 -14.15
C CYS A 43 6.82 6.56 -12.89
N LEU A 44 5.75 6.73 -12.13
CA LEU A 44 5.78 7.51 -10.88
C LEU A 44 6.71 6.86 -9.84
N TYR A 45 6.70 5.54 -9.75
CA TYR A 45 7.59 4.80 -8.86
C TYR A 45 9.07 4.96 -9.23
N GLN A 46 9.40 4.94 -10.52
CA GLN A 46 10.75 5.19 -11.01
C GLN A 46 11.25 6.59 -10.64
N ILE A 47 10.38 7.60 -10.63
CA ILE A 47 10.74 8.94 -10.15
C ILE A 47 11.11 8.89 -8.66
N TYR A 48 10.32 8.20 -7.83
CA TYR A 48 10.66 7.98 -6.41
C TYR A 48 12.03 7.30 -6.26
N GLN A 49 12.28 6.24 -7.03
CA GLN A 49 13.57 5.53 -7.00
C GLN A 49 14.73 6.46 -7.33
N SER A 50 14.65 7.19 -8.45
CA SER A 50 15.71 8.12 -8.87
C SER A 50 15.91 9.26 -7.89
N CYS A 51 14.81 9.87 -7.40
CA CYS A 51 14.89 10.98 -6.47
C CYS A 51 15.47 10.60 -5.10
N LEU A 52 15.21 9.37 -4.63
CA LEU A 52 15.62 8.91 -3.30
C LEU A 52 16.85 7.99 -3.32
N GLU A 53 17.50 7.80 -4.46
CA GLU A 53 18.66 6.93 -4.65
C GLU A 53 19.81 7.27 -3.70
N GLU A 54 20.05 8.55 -3.42
CA GLU A 54 21.09 9.03 -2.51
C GLU A 54 20.96 8.50 -1.07
N PHE A 55 19.79 8.05 -0.66
CA PHE A 55 19.53 7.49 0.67
C PHE A 55 19.68 5.96 0.73
N GLY A 56 20.12 5.32 -0.35
CA GLY A 56 20.43 3.89 -0.40
C GLY A 56 19.26 2.98 -0.02
N ASP A 57 19.19 2.57 1.25
CA ASP A 57 18.19 1.60 1.74
C ASP A 57 16.86 2.25 2.17
N LEU A 58 16.60 3.49 1.79
CA LEU A 58 15.37 4.19 2.18
C LEU A 58 14.14 3.53 1.57
N LEU A 59 14.20 3.13 0.28
CA LEU A 59 13.11 2.38 -0.36
C LEU A 59 13.22 0.90 -0.03
N LEU A 60 12.16 0.34 0.56
CA LEU A 60 12.10 -1.09 0.90
C LEU A 60 11.88 -1.98 -0.32
N GLU A 61 11.17 -1.47 -1.32
CA GLU A 61 10.88 -2.21 -2.54
C GLU A 61 11.89 -1.78 -3.61
N LYS A 62 12.67 -2.73 -4.11
CA LYS A 62 13.53 -2.53 -5.27
C LYS A 62 12.93 -3.32 -6.43
N SER A 63 12.38 -2.61 -7.42
CA SER A 63 11.98 -3.29 -8.65
C SER A 63 13.22 -3.48 -9.51
N ASP A 64 13.56 -4.73 -9.78
CA ASP A 64 14.46 -5.02 -10.90
C ASP A 64 13.74 -4.66 -12.19
N SER A 65 14.41 -3.84 -13.03
CA SER A 65 13.92 -3.44 -14.35
C SER A 65 13.71 -4.70 -15.20
N GLY A 66 12.46 -5.06 -15.43
CA GLY A 66 12.08 -6.23 -16.22
C GLY A 66 11.12 -7.19 -15.56
N SER A 67 10.76 -6.99 -14.31
CA SER A 67 9.73 -7.80 -13.66
C SER A 67 8.32 -7.29 -13.99
N ASP A 68 7.34 -8.18 -13.92
CA ASP A 68 5.91 -7.85 -13.98
C ASP A 68 5.44 -7.07 -12.73
N PHE A 69 6.39 -6.51 -11.96
CA PHE A 69 6.13 -5.74 -10.77
C PHE A 69 5.33 -4.47 -11.09
N THR A 70 4.21 -4.32 -10.43
CA THR A 70 3.42 -3.11 -10.46
C THR A 70 3.28 -2.60 -9.04
N PRO A 71 3.88 -1.44 -8.70
CA PRO A 71 3.87 -0.93 -7.35
C PRO A 71 2.46 -0.51 -6.93
N TRP A 72 2.03 -1.00 -5.78
CA TRP A 72 0.81 -0.52 -5.12
C TRP A 72 1.10 0.70 -4.25
N LEU A 73 2.22 0.68 -3.55
CA LEU A 73 2.63 1.67 -2.56
C LEU A 73 4.11 2.03 -2.79
N VAL A 74 4.56 3.08 -2.13
CA VAL A 74 5.97 3.42 -2.01
C VAL A 74 6.33 3.34 -0.54
N THR A 75 7.05 2.30 -0.15
CA THR A 75 7.36 2.03 1.25
C THR A 75 8.79 2.47 1.59
N LEU A 76 8.91 3.35 2.57
CA LEU A 76 10.19 3.85 3.09
C LEU A 76 10.60 3.11 4.36
N ASN A 77 11.91 2.88 4.51
CA ASN A 77 12.53 2.54 5.78
C ASN A 77 13.06 3.81 6.45
N THR A 78 12.32 4.34 7.39
CA THR A 78 12.65 5.61 8.06
C THR A 78 13.71 5.47 9.16
N LYS A 79 14.17 4.24 9.43
CA LYS A 79 15.18 3.92 10.46
C LYS A 79 14.83 4.55 11.82
N GLY A 80 13.56 4.47 12.21
CA GLY A 80 13.04 4.99 13.49
C GLY A 80 12.60 6.45 13.47
N LYS A 81 12.74 7.17 12.35
CA LYS A 81 12.29 8.57 12.21
C LYS A 81 10.84 8.70 11.71
N ARG A 82 10.04 7.62 11.72
CA ARG A 82 8.69 7.60 11.15
C ARG A 82 7.81 8.75 11.61
N LEU A 83 7.69 8.95 12.92
CA LEU A 83 6.79 9.96 13.48
C LEU A 83 7.23 11.39 13.10
N ALA A 84 8.52 11.67 13.13
CA ALA A 84 9.06 12.96 12.74
C ALA A 84 8.78 13.25 11.25
N LEU A 85 9.04 12.27 10.38
CA LEU A 85 8.77 12.38 8.95
C LEU A 85 7.28 12.54 8.65
N MET A 86 6.42 11.77 9.30
CA MET A 86 4.95 11.89 9.14
C MET A 86 4.46 13.29 9.52
N ASN A 87 4.94 13.85 10.64
CA ASN A 87 4.56 15.19 11.07
C ASN A 87 5.01 16.25 10.07
N HIS A 88 6.28 16.17 9.60
CA HIS A 88 6.79 17.07 8.58
C HIS A 88 5.96 17.01 7.30
N LEU A 89 5.69 15.81 6.77
CA LEU A 89 4.90 15.63 5.56
C LEU A 89 3.47 16.16 5.72
N ARG A 90 2.84 15.93 6.87
CA ARG A 90 1.51 16.45 7.19
C ARG A 90 1.46 17.98 7.17
N GLU A 91 2.46 18.67 7.74
CA GLU A 91 2.59 20.14 7.67
C GLU A 91 2.72 20.66 6.24
N LYS A 92 3.21 19.82 5.33
CA LYS A 92 3.32 20.11 3.89
C LYS A 92 2.09 19.66 3.08
N ASN A 93 1.01 19.21 3.73
CA ASN A 93 -0.18 18.63 3.11
C ASN A 93 0.16 17.42 2.21
N ILE A 94 1.08 16.57 2.67
CA ILE A 94 1.43 15.30 2.06
C ILE A 94 0.96 14.20 3.00
N GLU A 95 0.03 13.36 2.53
CA GLU A 95 -0.47 12.23 3.28
C GLU A 95 0.59 11.13 3.36
N SER A 96 0.77 10.57 4.55
CA SER A 96 1.65 9.42 4.77
C SER A 96 1.20 8.66 6.02
N ALA A 97 1.30 7.34 5.98
CA ALA A 97 0.89 6.50 7.11
C ALA A 97 1.59 5.13 7.06
N PRO A 98 1.70 4.40 8.18
CA PRO A 98 1.82 2.95 8.11
C PRO A 98 0.52 2.37 7.54
N VAL A 99 0.62 1.44 6.59
CA VAL A 99 -0.58 0.92 5.89
C VAL A 99 -1.41 0.00 6.77
N HIS A 100 -0.73 -0.81 7.57
CA HIS A 100 -1.38 -1.84 8.36
C HIS A 100 -0.97 -1.75 9.83
N TYR A 101 -1.96 -1.89 10.69
CA TYR A 101 -1.71 -2.15 12.09
C TYR A 101 -1.32 -3.63 12.28
N ARG A 102 -0.49 -3.93 13.24
CA ARG A 102 -0.07 -5.31 13.55
C ARG A 102 -1.26 -6.17 13.93
N ASN A 103 -1.42 -7.28 13.22
CA ASN A 103 -2.54 -8.20 13.47
C ASN A 103 -2.48 -8.84 14.86
N ASP A 104 -1.27 -9.15 15.35
CA ASP A 104 -1.05 -9.76 16.67
C ASP A 104 -1.44 -8.84 17.83
N GLN A 105 -1.64 -7.54 17.58
CA GLN A 105 -2.10 -6.57 18.59
C GLN A 105 -3.62 -6.40 18.63
N TYR A 106 -4.36 -6.99 17.70
CA TYR A 106 -5.83 -6.97 17.78
C TYR A 106 -6.35 -7.97 18.81
N THR A 107 -7.38 -7.56 19.54
CA THR A 107 -8.03 -8.41 20.58
C THR A 107 -8.44 -9.76 20.05
N ILE A 108 -8.92 -9.86 18.81
CA ILE A 108 -9.33 -11.12 18.19
C ILE A 108 -8.18 -12.12 18.02
N PHE A 109 -6.94 -11.66 18.05
CA PHE A 109 -5.74 -12.48 17.89
C PHE A 109 -4.95 -12.65 19.20
N GLN A 110 -5.53 -12.33 20.36
CA GLN A 110 -4.84 -12.42 21.66
C GLN A 110 -4.28 -13.80 21.97
N ASP A 111 -4.91 -14.87 21.51
CA ASP A 111 -4.41 -16.25 21.67
C ASP A 111 -3.05 -16.46 20.95
N TYR A 112 -2.72 -15.60 20.01
CA TYR A 112 -1.48 -15.61 19.23
C TYR A 112 -0.48 -14.54 19.71
N ALA A 113 -0.88 -13.62 20.58
CA ALA A 113 -0.06 -12.49 21.05
C ALA A 113 1.19 -12.92 21.85
N GLN A 114 1.19 -14.15 22.37
CA GLN A 114 2.34 -14.72 23.09
C GLN A 114 3.47 -15.21 22.16
N ARG A 115 3.25 -15.23 20.84
CA ARG A 115 4.27 -15.60 19.89
C ARG A 115 5.25 -14.44 19.67
N SER A 116 6.53 -14.76 19.55
CA SER A 116 7.55 -13.79 19.20
C SER A 116 7.55 -13.51 17.70
N PHE A 117 7.52 -12.24 17.30
CA PHE A 117 7.60 -11.80 15.92
C PHE A 117 8.79 -10.83 15.75
N PRO A 118 10.04 -11.28 15.95
CA PRO A 118 11.20 -10.40 16.06
C PRO A 118 11.46 -9.55 14.81
N ASN A 119 11.10 -10.01 13.63
CA ASN A 119 11.22 -9.22 12.41
C ASN A 119 10.16 -8.12 12.36
N MET A 120 8.95 -8.39 12.85
CA MET A 120 7.90 -7.38 12.93
C MET A 120 8.23 -6.33 13.98
N ASP A 121 8.74 -6.75 15.14
CA ASP A 121 9.17 -5.86 16.22
C ASP A 121 10.28 -4.88 15.77
N LYS A 122 11.18 -5.36 14.88
CA LYS A 122 12.25 -4.53 14.32
C LYS A 122 11.76 -3.50 13.31
N ILE A 123 10.73 -3.83 12.53
CA ILE A 123 10.31 -2.97 11.42
C ILE A 123 9.11 -2.09 11.75
N GLU A 124 8.35 -2.41 12.78
CA GLU A 124 7.07 -1.76 13.10
C GLU A 124 7.15 -0.23 13.08
N ASP A 125 8.18 0.34 13.72
CA ASP A 125 8.36 1.79 13.80
C ASP A 125 9.24 2.37 12.68
N HIS A 126 9.67 1.56 11.75
CA HIS A 126 10.60 1.96 10.71
C HIS A 126 9.96 2.20 9.35
N TYR A 127 8.79 1.62 9.06
CA TYR A 127 8.21 1.79 7.74
C TYR A 127 7.17 2.89 7.69
N LEU A 128 7.15 3.57 6.56
CA LEU A 128 6.20 4.62 6.22
C LEU A 128 5.86 4.53 4.74
N VAL A 129 4.60 4.78 4.39
CA VAL A 129 4.14 4.73 3.00
C VAL A 129 3.87 6.12 2.48
N LEU A 130 4.33 6.38 1.26
CA LEU A 130 4.08 7.59 0.48
C LEU A 130 2.98 7.38 -0.57
N PRO A 131 2.33 8.47 -1.03
CA PRO A 131 1.26 8.39 -2.01
C PRO A 131 1.75 7.81 -3.35
N LEU A 132 0.98 6.88 -3.91
CA LEU A 132 1.18 6.36 -5.27
C LEU A 132 -0.18 6.04 -5.90
N HIS A 133 -0.68 6.92 -6.74
CA HIS A 133 -1.94 6.73 -7.46
C HIS A 133 -1.95 7.47 -8.79
N THR A 134 -2.85 7.11 -9.69
CA THR A 134 -2.89 7.62 -11.06
C THR A 134 -3.24 9.11 -11.21
N LYS A 135 -3.73 9.76 -10.16
CA LYS A 135 -3.97 11.22 -10.15
C LYS A 135 -2.72 12.03 -9.84
N LEU A 136 -1.63 11.40 -9.38
CA LEU A 136 -0.36 12.09 -9.19
C LEU A 136 0.27 12.42 -10.54
N LYS A 137 1.02 13.52 -10.55
CA LYS A 137 1.87 13.94 -11.64
C LYS A 137 3.35 13.83 -11.22
N PRO A 138 4.29 13.78 -12.16
CA PRO A 138 5.73 13.76 -11.85
C PRO A 138 6.15 14.83 -10.85
N GLU A 139 5.74 16.08 -11.05
CA GLU A 139 6.07 17.21 -10.19
C GLU A 139 5.56 17.08 -8.75
N HIS A 140 4.45 16.32 -8.55
CA HIS A 140 3.97 16.01 -7.21
C HIS A 140 4.90 15.04 -6.50
N VAL A 141 5.41 14.04 -7.23
CA VAL A 141 6.34 13.04 -6.69
C VAL A 141 7.68 13.69 -6.35
N GLU A 142 8.22 14.53 -7.24
CA GLU A 142 9.45 15.29 -7.00
C GLU A 142 9.34 16.15 -5.73
N ARG A 143 8.23 16.89 -5.59
CA ARG A 143 7.94 17.67 -4.39
C ARG A 143 7.91 16.80 -3.12
N ILE A 144 7.26 15.64 -3.17
CA ILE A 144 7.22 14.69 -2.04
C ILE A 144 8.63 14.25 -1.68
N CYS A 145 9.43 13.88 -2.67
CA CYS A 145 10.81 13.47 -2.45
C CYS A 145 11.66 14.59 -1.83
N ASP A 146 11.48 15.84 -2.27
CA ASP A 146 12.20 16.98 -1.70
C ASP A 146 11.85 17.19 -0.21
N GLU A 147 10.58 17.04 0.17
CA GLU A 147 10.17 17.16 1.57
C GLU A 147 10.68 15.96 2.41
N VAL A 148 10.72 14.75 1.85
CA VAL A 148 11.34 13.59 2.50
C VAL A 148 12.83 13.83 2.74
N LYS A 149 13.55 14.32 1.74
CA LYS A 149 15.00 14.66 1.85
C LYS A 149 15.27 15.70 2.93
N LYS A 150 14.46 16.75 2.98
CA LYS A 150 14.56 17.81 4.02
C LYS A 150 14.38 17.28 5.42
N ALA A 151 13.43 16.37 5.61
CA ALA A 151 13.13 15.79 6.92
C ALA A 151 14.14 14.74 7.40
N LEU A 152 14.88 14.10 6.47
CA LEU A 152 15.82 13.03 6.81
C LEU A 152 17.26 13.51 6.98
N ARG A 153 17.59 14.65 6.39
CA ARG A 153 18.87 15.36 6.59
C ARG A 153 18.91 16.03 7.96
#